data_457a6249ec8031db5a255583d43e33bd
#
_entry.id   457a6249ec8031db5a255583d43e33bd
#
_cell.length_a   1.000
_cell.length_b   1.000
_cell.length_c   1.000
_cell.angle_alpha   90.00
_cell.angle_beta   90.00
_cell.angle_gamma   90.00
#
_symmetry.space_group_name_H-M   'P 1'
#
loop_
_entity.id
_entity.type
_entity.pdbx_description
1 polymer ?
#
loop_
_entity_poly.entity_id
_entity_poly.type
_entity_poly.pdbx_seq_one_letter_code
_entity_poly.pdbx_strand_id
1 'polypeptide(L)'
;MKYALFSVPVGTIYDLPQTIKEGEEGLVSTIGDEGLYGQACQVRTAPGGVTAAGVQLPPDVAEVVSFYGYHGYVDQRELQFVREEELWEYLGADLVLVGRATDVLNLPKVQGVRMMELERGGVLRRQPETAEEAEAHKGWAKALLTDGRTGYVRDVALEPVKYEMTAVFSQREGLAFNDALAETLNTTADKLVPEAVARWYGGSEDAFRAAVCEQAKKYMGTEYRWGGKSGRGIDCSGFVSSAYMQCGVLI
;
A
#
# COMPACT_ATOMS: atom_id res chain seq x y z
N MET A 1 -11.59 -13.18 -9.75
CA MET A 1 -11.54 -12.34 -8.54
C MET A 1 -11.23 -10.93 -9.00
N LYS A 2 -11.91 -9.93 -8.41
CA LYS A 2 -11.78 -8.52 -8.85
C LYS A 2 -10.80 -7.70 -7.98
N TYR A 3 -10.31 -8.27 -6.88
CA TYR A 3 -9.49 -7.57 -5.91
C TYR A 3 -8.34 -8.43 -5.39
N ALA A 4 -7.29 -7.77 -4.93
CA ALA A 4 -6.17 -8.42 -4.27
C ALA A 4 -5.54 -7.50 -3.21
N LEU A 5 -4.80 -8.08 -2.29
CA LEU A 5 -3.93 -7.40 -1.35
C LEU A 5 -2.47 -7.74 -1.69
N PHE A 6 -1.56 -6.78 -1.59
CA PHE A 6 -0.15 -7.10 -1.66
C PHE A 6 0.24 -7.99 -0.47
N SER A 7 0.80 -9.16 -0.76
CA SER A 7 1.12 -10.20 0.23
C SER A 7 2.61 -10.32 0.53
N VAL A 8 3.43 -9.54 -0.17
CA VAL A 8 4.87 -9.41 0.04
C VAL A 8 5.21 -8.06 0.67
N PRO A 9 6.34 -7.92 1.36
CA PRO A 9 6.73 -6.65 2.00
C PRO A 9 6.74 -5.45 1.05
N VAL A 10 7.27 -5.67 -0.16
CA VAL A 10 7.29 -4.70 -1.27
C VAL A 10 7.04 -5.48 -2.54
N GLY A 11 5.91 -5.23 -3.18
CA GLY A 11 5.55 -5.76 -4.49
C GLY A 11 5.84 -4.73 -5.57
N THR A 12 6.18 -5.20 -6.77
CA THR A 12 6.56 -4.35 -7.88
C THR A 12 5.40 -4.18 -8.86
N ILE A 13 5.06 -2.94 -9.17
CA ILE A 13 4.09 -2.59 -10.20
C ILE A 13 4.86 -2.14 -11.45
N TYR A 14 4.67 -2.86 -12.55
CA TYR A 14 5.30 -2.56 -13.84
C TYR A 14 4.37 -1.77 -14.73
N ASP A 15 4.90 -0.83 -15.53
CA ASP A 15 4.13 -0.07 -16.53
C ASP A 15 3.71 -0.91 -17.74
N LEU A 16 4.42 -2.03 -17.97
CA LEU A 16 4.16 -2.95 -19.07
C LEU A 16 4.04 -4.39 -18.54
N PRO A 17 3.34 -5.28 -19.24
CA PRO A 17 3.28 -6.70 -18.88
C PRO A 17 4.66 -7.39 -18.89
N GLN A 18 5.63 -6.84 -19.62
CA GLN A 18 7.03 -7.27 -19.63
C GLN A 18 7.83 -6.47 -18.63
N THR A 19 8.62 -7.14 -17.79
CA THR A 19 9.41 -6.51 -16.72
C THR A 19 10.62 -5.73 -17.23
N ILE A 20 11.03 -5.96 -18.47
CA ILE A 20 12.12 -5.28 -19.17
C ILE A 20 11.73 -4.96 -20.61
N LYS A 21 12.28 -3.88 -21.15
CA LYS A 21 12.16 -3.49 -22.56
C LYS A 21 13.50 -3.00 -23.10
N GLU A 22 13.65 -2.97 -24.44
CA GLU A 22 14.77 -2.30 -25.08
C GLU A 22 14.62 -0.78 -24.92
N GLY A 23 15.71 -0.13 -24.48
CA GLY A 23 15.88 1.32 -24.43
C GLY A 23 17.05 1.75 -25.32
N GLU A 24 17.31 3.05 -25.38
CA GLU A 24 18.38 3.61 -26.25
C GLU A 24 19.78 3.11 -25.88
N GLU A 25 20.04 2.85 -24.61
CA GLU A 25 21.35 2.42 -24.08
C GLU A 25 21.40 0.93 -23.66
N GLY A 26 20.36 0.15 -23.99
CA GLY A 26 20.24 -1.27 -23.65
C GLY A 26 18.95 -1.61 -22.94
N LEU A 27 18.93 -2.76 -22.23
CA LEU A 27 17.73 -3.21 -21.53
C LEU A 27 17.44 -2.34 -20.30
N VAL A 28 16.20 -1.86 -20.19
CA VAL A 28 15.71 -1.08 -19.06
C VAL A 28 14.53 -1.78 -18.38
N SER A 29 14.40 -1.59 -17.08
CA SER A 29 13.23 -2.06 -16.31
C SER A 29 11.99 -1.25 -16.67
N THR A 30 10.84 -1.89 -16.62
CA THR A 30 9.52 -1.24 -16.77
C THR A 30 8.87 -0.98 -15.42
N ILE A 31 9.62 -0.97 -14.32
CA ILE A 31 9.11 -0.63 -12.98
C ILE A 31 8.55 0.79 -13.02
N GLY A 32 7.30 0.95 -12.59
CA GLY A 32 6.61 2.22 -12.47
C GLY A 32 6.32 2.61 -11.03
N ASP A 33 5.98 1.63 -10.16
CA ASP A 33 5.63 1.90 -8.76
C ASP A 33 5.82 0.66 -7.88
N GLU A 34 5.67 0.80 -6.57
CA GLU A 34 5.67 -0.27 -5.59
C GLU A 34 4.34 -0.32 -4.82
N GLY A 35 3.82 -1.54 -4.61
CA GLY A 35 2.73 -1.82 -3.68
C GLY A 35 3.28 -2.39 -2.38
N LEU A 36 2.85 -1.87 -1.24
CA LEU A 36 3.34 -2.32 0.06
C LEU A 36 2.37 -3.33 0.70
N TYR A 37 2.89 -4.18 1.58
CA TYR A 37 2.13 -5.23 2.26
C TYR A 37 0.77 -4.74 2.78
N GLY A 38 -0.29 -5.51 2.52
CA GLY A 38 -1.65 -5.21 2.96
C GLY A 38 -2.36 -4.09 2.20
N GLN A 39 -1.68 -3.39 1.29
CA GLN A 39 -2.35 -2.42 0.43
C GLN A 39 -3.22 -3.14 -0.60
N ALA A 40 -4.43 -2.60 -0.81
CA ALA A 40 -5.40 -3.19 -1.71
C ALA A 40 -5.23 -2.71 -3.15
N CYS A 41 -5.57 -3.57 -4.10
CA CYS A 41 -5.68 -3.23 -5.51
C CYS A 41 -6.90 -3.89 -6.16
N GLN A 42 -7.41 -3.23 -7.22
CA GLN A 42 -8.42 -3.82 -8.09
C GLN A 42 -7.73 -4.60 -9.20
N VAL A 43 -8.16 -5.82 -9.44
CA VAL A 43 -7.69 -6.67 -10.54
C VAL A 43 -8.56 -6.38 -11.77
N ARG A 44 -7.98 -5.76 -12.79
CA ARG A 44 -8.64 -5.46 -14.08
C ARG A 44 -8.65 -6.66 -14.99
N THR A 45 -7.50 -7.32 -15.10
CA THR A 45 -7.34 -8.53 -15.90
C THR A 45 -6.58 -9.58 -15.06
N ALA A 46 -7.18 -10.75 -14.92
CA ALA A 46 -6.57 -11.87 -14.20
C ALA A 46 -5.31 -12.38 -14.95
N PRO A 47 -4.39 -13.05 -14.25
CA PRO A 47 -3.22 -13.65 -14.88
C PRO A 47 -3.58 -14.53 -16.08
N GLY A 48 -2.86 -14.39 -17.17
CA GLY A 48 -3.13 -15.08 -18.42
C GLY A 48 -4.38 -14.63 -19.18
N GLY A 49 -5.05 -13.55 -18.74
CA GLY A 49 -6.21 -12.97 -19.40
C GLY A 49 -5.84 -12.03 -20.54
N VAL A 50 -6.87 -11.46 -21.19
CA VAL A 50 -6.72 -10.42 -22.24
C VAL A 50 -7.22 -9.10 -21.67
N THR A 51 -6.38 -8.06 -21.72
CA THR A 51 -6.74 -6.72 -21.25
C THR A 51 -7.83 -6.08 -22.13
N ALA A 52 -8.45 -5.01 -21.63
CA ALA A 52 -9.42 -4.24 -22.41
C ALA A 52 -8.83 -3.66 -23.72
N ALA A 53 -7.50 -3.44 -23.74
CA ALA A 53 -6.76 -3.01 -24.93
C ALA A 53 -6.39 -4.17 -25.88
N GLY A 54 -6.81 -5.41 -25.60
CA GLY A 54 -6.54 -6.58 -26.42
C GLY A 54 -5.14 -7.20 -26.23
N VAL A 55 -4.43 -6.84 -25.16
CA VAL A 55 -3.10 -7.39 -24.85
C VAL A 55 -3.25 -8.71 -24.08
N GLN A 56 -2.65 -9.78 -24.60
CA GLN A 56 -2.57 -11.06 -23.89
C GLN A 56 -1.53 -10.97 -22.76
N LEU A 57 -1.97 -11.19 -21.53
CA LEU A 57 -1.05 -11.21 -20.36
C LEU A 57 -0.30 -12.54 -20.25
N PRO A 58 0.93 -12.52 -19.73
CA PRO A 58 1.61 -13.72 -19.25
C PRO A 58 0.77 -14.46 -18.19
N PRO A 59 0.95 -15.79 -18.04
CA PRO A 59 0.13 -16.60 -17.13
C PRO A 59 0.33 -16.26 -15.64
N ASP A 60 1.38 -15.53 -15.29
CA ASP A 60 1.76 -15.14 -13.95
C ASP A 60 1.62 -13.64 -13.68
N VAL A 61 1.12 -12.85 -14.65
CA VAL A 61 0.97 -11.39 -14.54
C VAL A 61 -0.49 -10.98 -14.51
N ALA A 62 -0.88 -10.21 -13.51
CA ALA A 62 -2.18 -9.55 -13.38
C ALA A 62 -2.08 -8.06 -13.75
N GLU A 63 -3.11 -7.53 -14.42
CA GLU A 63 -3.31 -6.08 -14.57
C GLU A 63 -4.09 -5.56 -13.38
N VAL A 64 -3.54 -4.55 -12.70
CA VAL A 64 -4.10 -4.03 -11.46
C VAL A 64 -4.21 -2.50 -11.47
N VAL A 65 -5.07 -2.00 -10.59
CA VAL A 65 -5.10 -0.58 -10.20
C VAL A 65 -4.98 -0.53 -8.69
N SER A 66 -3.97 0.15 -8.18
CA SER A 66 -3.76 0.33 -6.73
C SER A 66 -4.90 1.14 -6.11
N PHE A 67 -5.05 1.08 -4.78
CA PHE A 67 -6.09 1.84 -4.07
C PHE A 67 -5.97 3.37 -4.22
N TYR A 68 -4.79 3.88 -4.59
CA TYR A 68 -4.56 5.31 -4.90
C TYR A 68 -4.61 5.61 -6.41
N GLY A 69 -4.92 4.62 -7.24
CA GLY A 69 -5.23 4.81 -8.67
C GLY A 69 -4.08 4.54 -9.63
N TYR A 70 -2.91 4.07 -9.17
CA TYR A 70 -1.82 3.70 -10.06
C TYR A 70 -2.18 2.42 -10.84
N HIS A 71 -2.12 2.47 -12.18
CA HIS A 71 -2.36 1.33 -13.06
C HIS A 71 -1.05 0.66 -13.45
N GLY A 72 -1.02 -0.67 -13.44
CA GLY A 72 0.14 -1.41 -13.92
C GLY A 72 -0.06 -2.91 -13.84
N TYR A 73 1.05 -3.62 -13.88
CA TYR A 73 1.12 -5.07 -13.97
C TYR A 73 1.95 -5.63 -12.83
N VAL A 74 1.44 -6.68 -12.18
CA VAL A 74 2.04 -7.28 -10.98
C VAL A 74 2.14 -8.78 -11.16
N ASP A 75 3.25 -9.37 -10.70
CA ASP A 75 3.38 -10.82 -10.58
C ASP A 75 2.34 -11.36 -9.57
N GLN A 76 1.54 -12.34 -9.98
CA GLN A 76 0.49 -12.91 -9.13
C GLN A 76 1.01 -13.47 -7.80
N ARG A 77 2.30 -13.85 -7.73
CA ARG A 77 2.93 -14.35 -6.50
C ARG A 77 3.09 -13.29 -5.42
N GLU A 78 3.01 -12.02 -5.79
CA GLU A 78 3.06 -10.88 -4.88
C GLU A 78 1.67 -10.48 -4.34
N LEU A 79 0.62 -11.14 -4.83
CA LEU A 79 -0.77 -10.81 -4.56
C LEU A 79 -1.51 -11.94 -3.83
N GLN A 80 -2.27 -11.58 -2.81
CA GLN A 80 -3.32 -12.40 -2.25
C GLN A 80 -4.65 -11.99 -2.88
N PHE A 81 -5.16 -12.78 -3.80
CA PHE A 81 -6.47 -12.54 -4.42
C PHE A 81 -7.60 -12.77 -3.39
N VAL A 82 -8.52 -11.83 -3.35
CA VAL A 82 -9.65 -11.84 -2.41
C VAL A 82 -10.98 -11.61 -3.14
N ARG A 83 -12.06 -12.14 -2.57
CA ARG A 83 -13.42 -11.82 -3.01
C ARG A 83 -13.81 -10.43 -2.53
N GLU A 84 -14.87 -9.89 -3.11
CA GLU A 84 -15.36 -8.56 -2.75
C GLU A 84 -15.76 -8.46 -1.27
N GLU A 85 -16.45 -9.48 -0.74
CA GLU A 85 -16.84 -9.52 0.66
C GLU A 85 -15.64 -9.58 1.61
N GLU A 86 -14.59 -10.32 1.24
CA GLU A 86 -13.33 -10.41 1.99
C GLU A 86 -12.56 -9.09 1.98
N LEU A 87 -12.58 -8.38 0.84
CA LEU A 87 -12.01 -7.03 0.75
C LEU A 87 -12.73 -6.07 1.69
N TRP A 88 -14.08 -6.02 1.65
CA TRP A 88 -14.84 -5.11 2.50
C TRP A 88 -14.69 -5.45 3.99
N GLU A 89 -14.61 -6.73 4.34
CA GLU A 89 -14.27 -7.16 5.70
C GLU A 89 -12.89 -6.68 6.12
N TYR A 90 -11.88 -6.81 5.23
CA TYR A 90 -10.53 -6.33 5.48
C TYR A 90 -10.49 -4.81 5.66
N LEU A 91 -11.10 -4.05 4.77
CA LEU A 91 -11.11 -2.59 4.81
C LEU A 91 -11.90 -2.02 5.99
N GLY A 92 -12.89 -2.74 6.50
CA GLY A 92 -13.66 -2.39 7.70
C GLY A 92 -13.03 -2.81 9.02
N ALA A 93 -11.89 -3.53 8.99
CA ALA A 93 -11.21 -4.00 10.18
C ALA A 93 -10.35 -2.89 10.85
N ASP A 94 -9.81 -3.20 12.04
CA ASP A 94 -8.82 -2.34 12.70
C ASP A 94 -7.47 -2.41 11.95
N LEU A 95 -7.29 -1.48 11.00
CA LEU A 95 -6.08 -1.39 10.21
C LEU A 95 -5.08 -0.44 10.85
N VAL A 96 -3.81 -0.86 10.87
CA VAL A 96 -2.68 -0.08 11.36
C VAL A 96 -1.59 0.02 10.31
N LEU A 97 -0.94 1.17 10.27
CA LEU A 97 0.16 1.47 9.36
C LEU A 97 1.49 1.04 9.98
N VAL A 98 2.34 0.42 9.20
CA VAL A 98 3.74 0.20 9.55
C VAL A 98 4.50 1.52 9.42
N GLY A 99 4.81 2.16 10.54
CA GLY A 99 5.45 3.49 10.63
C GLY A 99 6.96 3.46 10.44
N ARG A 100 7.59 2.29 10.52
CA ARG A 100 9.02 2.03 10.26
C ARG A 100 9.22 0.55 9.94
N ALA A 101 10.29 0.21 9.22
CA ALA A 101 10.64 -1.18 8.94
C ALA A 101 10.68 -2.01 10.24
N THR A 102 10.05 -3.18 10.22
CA THR A 102 9.86 -4.02 11.41
C THR A 102 9.65 -5.48 11.05
N ASP A 103 10.06 -6.36 11.96
CA ASP A 103 9.79 -7.79 11.83
C ASP A 103 8.37 -8.14 12.28
N VAL A 104 7.77 -9.08 11.56
CA VAL A 104 6.61 -9.86 12.02
C VAL A 104 7.13 -11.19 12.57
N LEU A 105 6.84 -11.45 13.84
CA LEU A 105 7.29 -12.66 14.53
C LEU A 105 6.12 -13.60 14.80
N ASN A 106 6.40 -14.89 14.94
CA ASN A 106 5.39 -15.90 15.28
C ASN A 106 4.95 -15.87 16.74
N LEU A 107 5.70 -15.17 17.60
CA LEU A 107 5.43 -15.03 19.03
C LEU A 107 5.70 -13.59 19.49
N PRO A 108 4.98 -13.07 20.51
CA PRO A 108 5.15 -11.73 21.05
C PRO A 108 6.39 -11.62 21.95
N LYS A 109 7.55 -11.98 21.45
CA LYS A 109 8.84 -11.90 22.14
C LYS A 109 10.00 -11.79 21.16
N VAL A 110 11.08 -11.17 21.58
CA VAL A 110 12.27 -10.88 20.73
C VAL A 110 12.96 -12.14 20.17
N GLN A 111 12.75 -13.31 20.77
CA GLN A 111 13.26 -14.59 20.30
C GLN A 111 12.26 -15.32 19.36
N GLY A 112 11.13 -14.69 19.03
CA GLY A 112 10.20 -15.24 18.06
C GLY A 112 10.87 -15.47 16.71
N VAL A 113 10.39 -16.45 15.96
CA VAL A 113 10.86 -16.70 14.58
C VAL A 113 10.30 -15.63 13.66
N ARG A 114 11.16 -14.97 12.89
CA ARG A 114 10.74 -13.98 11.89
C ARG A 114 9.97 -14.66 10.77
N MET A 115 8.75 -14.23 10.57
CA MET A 115 7.87 -14.68 9.49
C MET A 115 8.11 -13.86 8.22
N MET A 116 8.27 -12.53 8.38
CA MET A 116 8.61 -11.58 7.32
C MET A 116 9.15 -10.28 7.94
N GLU A 117 9.73 -9.44 7.12
CA GLU A 117 10.05 -8.05 7.44
C GLU A 117 9.11 -7.14 6.66
N LEU A 118 8.51 -6.16 7.31
CA LEU A 118 7.62 -5.19 6.69
C LEU A 118 8.29 -3.84 6.58
N GLU A 119 8.03 -3.18 5.47
CA GLU A 119 8.50 -1.83 5.18
C GLU A 119 7.51 -0.77 5.69
N ARG A 120 8.01 0.45 5.90
CA ARG A 120 7.18 1.62 6.16
C ARG A 120 6.09 1.78 5.09
N GLY A 121 4.86 2.07 5.51
CA GLY A 121 3.72 2.23 4.62
C GLY A 121 2.94 0.95 4.37
N GLY A 122 3.44 -0.21 4.81
CA GLY A 122 2.66 -1.45 4.84
C GLY A 122 1.48 -1.33 5.80
N VAL A 123 0.42 -2.10 5.55
CA VAL A 123 -0.81 -2.10 6.33
C VAL A 123 -1.03 -3.47 6.95
N LEU A 124 -1.38 -3.49 8.23
CA LEU A 124 -1.71 -4.71 8.97
C LEU A 124 -3.13 -4.63 9.51
N ARG A 125 -3.82 -5.76 9.52
CA ARG A 125 -5.08 -5.95 10.25
C ARG A 125 -4.76 -6.37 11.68
N ARG A 126 -5.00 -5.49 12.65
CA ARG A 126 -4.87 -5.83 14.07
C ARG A 126 -5.97 -6.81 14.46
N GLN A 127 -5.62 -7.82 15.24
CA GLN A 127 -6.59 -8.73 15.84
C GLN A 127 -6.98 -8.23 17.23
N PRO A 128 -8.27 -8.34 17.60
CA PRO A 128 -8.68 -8.06 18.96
C PRO A 128 -8.04 -9.06 19.93
N GLU A 129 -7.69 -8.58 21.11
CA GLU A 129 -7.13 -9.37 22.20
C GLU A 129 -7.99 -9.21 23.45
N THR A 130 -8.08 -10.25 24.27
CA THR A 130 -8.63 -10.13 25.61
C THR A 130 -7.70 -9.29 26.48
N ALA A 131 -8.18 -8.77 27.60
CA ALA A 131 -7.35 -8.01 28.54
C ALA A 131 -6.16 -8.83 29.07
N GLU A 132 -6.32 -10.13 29.24
CA GLU A 132 -5.27 -11.05 29.66
C GLU A 132 -4.21 -11.25 28.57
N GLU A 133 -4.64 -11.46 27.32
CA GLU A 133 -3.75 -11.56 26.17
C GLU A 133 -2.96 -10.24 25.97
N ALA A 134 -3.63 -9.08 26.03
CA ALA A 134 -3.02 -7.78 25.86
C ALA A 134 -1.94 -7.49 26.94
N GLU A 135 -2.16 -7.90 28.18
CA GLU A 135 -1.15 -7.76 29.25
C GLU A 135 0.01 -8.74 29.03
N ALA A 136 -0.28 -9.98 28.59
CA ALA A 136 0.75 -10.98 28.27
C ALA A 136 1.60 -10.57 27.06
N HIS A 137 1.01 -9.85 26.10
CA HIS A 137 1.65 -9.40 24.86
C HIS A 137 2.12 -7.94 24.92
N LYS A 138 2.25 -7.36 26.09
CA LYS A 138 2.59 -5.95 26.28
C LYS A 138 3.76 -5.47 25.43
N GLY A 139 3.52 -4.42 24.63
CA GLY A 139 4.47 -3.87 23.66
C GLY A 139 4.49 -4.59 22.30
N TRP A 140 3.52 -5.49 22.07
CA TRP A 140 3.31 -6.20 20.82
C TRP A 140 1.84 -6.08 20.39
N ALA A 141 1.62 -5.90 19.10
CA ALA A 141 0.31 -6.00 18.46
C ALA A 141 0.17 -7.36 17.78
N LYS A 142 -0.94 -8.03 18.04
CA LYS A 142 -1.36 -9.25 17.35
C LYS A 142 -1.98 -8.87 16.01
N ALA A 143 -1.50 -9.44 14.92
CA ALA A 143 -1.95 -9.12 13.57
C ALA A 143 -2.37 -10.36 12.79
N LEU A 144 -3.45 -10.24 12.01
CA LEU A 144 -3.86 -11.22 11.02
C LEU A 144 -3.19 -10.87 9.69
N LEU A 145 -2.37 -11.78 9.19
CA LEU A 145 -1.66 -11.62 7.93
C LEU A 145 -2.58 -11.90 6.73
N THR A 146 -2.21 -11.42 5.55
CA THR A 146 -2.99 -11.60 4.31
C THR A 146 -3.18 -13.07 3.93
N ASP A 147 -2.31 -13.96 4.38
CA ASP A 147 -2.39 -15.42 4.19
C ASP A 147 -3.16 -16.16 5.31
N GLY A 148 -3.78 -15.42 6.22
CA GLY A 148 -4.59 -15.96 7.33
C GLY A 148 -3.78 -16.37 8.55
N ARG A 149 -2.46 -16.29 8.55
CA ARG A 149 -1.63 -16.57 9.72
C ARG A 149 -1.67 -15.41 10.72
N THR A 150 -1.49 -15.73 11.99
CA THR A 150 -1.27 -14.73 13.05
C THR A 150 0.20 -14.43 13.19
N GLY A 151 0.55 -13.15 13.30
CA GLY A 151 1.88 -12.65 13.62
C GLY A 151 1.85 -11.58 14.69
N TYR A 152 3.01 -11.23 15.21
CA TYR A 152 3.17 -10.21 16.24
C TYR A 152 4.19 -9.16 15.79
N VAL A 153 3.85 -7.90 15.97
CA VAL A 153 4.67 -6.74 15.59
C VAL A 153 4.84 -5.82 16.79
N ARG A 154 5.97 -5.16 16.90
CA ARG A 154 6.19 -4.18 17.99
C ARG A 154 5.23 -3.00 17.86
N ASP A 155 4.46 -2.69 18.90
CA ASP A 155 3.53 -1.54 18.92
C ASP A 155 4.17 -0.23 18.51
N VAL A 156 5.42 -0.01 18.96
CA VAL A 156 6.19 1.20 18.65
C VAL A 156 6.55 1.35 17.16
N ALA A 157 6.31 0.33 16.35
CA ALA A 157 6.49 0.39 14.90
C ALA A 157 5.19 0.72 14.15
N LEU A 158 4.06 0.82 14.86
CA LEU A 158 2.74 1.01 14.26
C LEU A 158 2.24 2.45 14.46
N GLU A 159 1.54 2.94 13.46
CA GLU A 159 0.88 4.25 13.43
C GLU A 159 -0.58 4.09 12.98
N PRO A 160 -1.49 5.01 13.31
CA PRO A 160 -2.83 5.00 12.77
C PRO A 160 -2.83 5.16 11.24
N VAL A 161 -3.70 4.43 10.54
CA VAL A 161 -4.00 4.68 9.13
C VAL A 161 -4.86 5.94 9.06
N LYS A 162 -4.41 6.95 8.32
CA LYS A 162 -5.08 8.25 8.16
C LYS A 162 -5.79 8.43 6.82
N TYR A 163 -5.75 7.43 5.95
CA TYR A 163 -6.39 7.47 4.63
C TYR A 163 -7.41 6.33 4.49
N GLU A 164 -8.32 6.48 3.55
CA GLU A 164 -9.32 5.46 3.25
C GLU A 164 -8.97 4.76 1.94
N MET A 165 -8.67 3.46 2.01
CA MET A 165 -8.45 2.65 0.81
C MET A 165 -9.75 2.40 0.02
N THR A 166 -10.92 2.66 0.63
CA THR A 166 -12.24 2.44 0.03
C THR A 166 -12.61 3.48 -1.03
N ALA A 167 -12.13 4.70 -0.91
CA ALA A 167 -12.56 5.83 -1.76
C ALA A 167 -12.33 5.59 -3.26
N VAL A 168 -11.27 4.86 -3.60
CA VAL A 168 -10.91 4.59 -5.00
C VAL A 168 -11.76 3.48 -5.61
N PHE A 169 -12.20 2.50 -4.82
CA PHE A 169 -12.98 1.36 -5.33
C PHE A 169 -14.47 1.69 -5.50
N SER A 170 -15.01 2.59 -4.68
CA SER A 170 -16.44 2.94 -4.68
C SER A 170 -16.84 3.99 -5.72
N GLN A 171 -15.92 4.81 -6.21
CA GLN A 171 -16.24 5.95 -7.07
C GLN A 171 -16.11 5.68 -8.59
N ARG A 172 -15.73 4.47 -9.03
CA ARG A 172 -15.21 4.26 -10.39
C ARG A 172 -15.87 3.18 -11.24
N GLU A 173 -17.03 2.70 -10.87
CA GLU A 173 -17.80 1.87 -11.80
C GLU A 173 -18.29 2.73 -12.98
N GLY A 174 -17.63 2.56 -14.16
CA GLY A 174 -18.08 3.11 -15.44
C GLY A 174 -17.22 4.19 -16.11
N LEU A 175 -16.14 4.70 -15.48
CA LEU A 175 -15.23 5.66 -16.12
C LEU A 175 -14.03 4.95 -16.78
N ALA A 176 -13.61 5.46 -17.97
CA ALA A 176 -12.34 5.06 -18.56
C ALA A 176 -11.19 5.48 -17.63
N PHE A 177 -10.21 4.59 -17.46
CA PHE A 177 -9.15 4.75 -16.47
C PHE A 177 -8.43 6.11 -16.50
N ASN A 178 -8.06 6.60 -17.69
CA ASN A 178 -7.34 7.87 -17.85
C ASN A 178 -8.16 9.09 -17.45
N ASP A 179 -9.48 9.07 -17.75
CA ASP A 179 -10.38 10.18 -17.42
C ASP A 179 -10.68 10.20 -15.93
N ALA A 180 -10.85 9.03 -15.31
CA ALA A 180 -11.07 8.90 -13.87
C ALA A 180 -9.83 9.32 -13.05
N LEU A 181 -8.61 9.03 -13.51
CA LEU A 181 -7.37 9.43 -12.85
C LEU A 181 -7.18 10.95 -12.96
N ALA A 182 -7.34 11.53 -14.14
CA ALA A 182 -7.21 12.97 -14.35
C ALA A 182 -8.25 13.76 -13.56
N GLU A 183 -9.51 13.32 -13.53
CA GLU A 183 -10.58 13.94 -12.75
C GLU A 183 -10.33 13.81 -11.25
N THR A 184 -9.81 12.68 -10.79
CA THR A 184 -9.44 12.46 -9.39
C THR A 184 -8.26 13.35 -8.98
N LEU A 185 -7.19 13.41 -9.74
CA LEU A 185 -6.01 14.23 -9.43
C LEU A 185 -6.35 15.73 -9.44
N ASN A 186 -7.18 16.19 -10.38
CA ASN A 186 -7.56 17.60 -10.47
C ASN A 186 -8.64 18.03 -9.46
N THR A 187 -9.53 17.11 -9.06
CA THR A 187 -10.61 17.44 -8.10
C THR A 187 -10.18 17.16 -6.65
N THR A 188 -9.16 16.37 -6.44
CA THR A 188 -8.88 15.70 -5.17
C THR A 188 -7.94 16.50 -4.28
N ALA A 189 -6.92 17.16 -4.84
CA ALA A 189 -5.97 17.93 -4.02
C ALA A 189 -6.64 19.09 -3.27
N ASP A 190 -7.55 19.82 -3.95
CA ASP A 190 -8.27 20.95 -3.36
C ASP A 190 -9.29 20.54 -2.29
N LYS A 191 -9.72 19.27 -2.26
CA LYS A 191 -10.68 18.75 -1.27
C LYS A 191 -10.02 17.90 -0.21
N LEU A 192 -9.11 17.02 -0.59
CA LEU A 192 -8.49 16.04 0.34
C LEU A 192 -7.59 16.71 1.37
N VAL A 193 -6.87 17.77 1.00
CA VAL A 193 -6.03 18.49 1.98
C VAL A 193 -6.87 19.15 3.06
N PRO A 194 -7.91 19.97 2.76
CA PRO A 194 -8.80 20.53 3.78
C PRO A 194 -9.49 19.47 4.64
N GLU A 195 -9.94 18.36 4.06
CA GLU A 195 -10.59 17.28 4.80
C GLU A 195 -9.60 16.58 5.75
N ALA A 196 -8.38 16.29 5.31
CA ALA A 196 -7.34 15.72 6.15
C ALA A 196 -6.95 16.69 7.29
N VAL A 197 -6.80 17.99 6.97
CA VAL A 197 -6.51 19.04 7.95
C VAL A 197 -7.59 19.11 9.02
N ALA A 198 -8.86 19.11 8.63
CA ALA A 198 -9.98 19.14 9.57
C ALA A 198 -10.03 17.87 10.43
N ARG A 199 -9.89 16.69 9.81
CA ARG A 199 -10.06 15.39 10.47
C ARG A 199 -8.91 15.04 11.42
N TRP A 200 -7.67 15.29 11.00
CA TRP A 200 -6.49 14.75 11.68
C TRP A 200 -5.63 15.80 12.39
N TYR A 201 -5.79 17.09 12.04
CA TYR A 201 -4.91 18.19 12.50
C TYR A 201 -5.67 19.33 13.16
N GLY A 202 -6.94 19.08 13.58
CA GLY A 202 -7.75 20.06 14.29
C GLY A 202 -7.99 21.36 13.53
N GLY A 203 -7.98 21.32 12.18
CA GLY A 203 -8.13 22.49 11.32
C GLY A 203 -6.85 23.31 11.11
N SER A 204 -5.71 22.89 11.63
CA SER A 204 -4.43 23.61 11.51
C SER A 204 -3.62 23.16 10.30
N GLU A 205 -3.51 24.01 9.28
CA GLU A 205 -2.64 23.77 8.13
C GLU A 205 -1.15 23.71 8.52
N ASP A 206 -0.72 24.50 9.51
CA ASP A 206 0.66 24.46 9.98
C ASP A 206 1.01 23.13 10.64
N ALA A 207 0.06 22.56 11.42
CA ALA A 207 0.24 21.22 11.99
C ALA A 207 0.30 20.14 10.89
N PHE A 208 -0.51 20.26 9.84
CA PHE A 208 -0.46 19.37 8.68
C PHE A 208 0.88 19.48 7.94
N ARG A 209 1.33 20.70 7.61
CA ARG A 209 2.63 20.92 6.94
C ARG A 209 3.79 20.36 7.76
N ALA A 210 3.78 20.59 9.08
CA ALA A 210 4.78 20.03 9.98
C ALA A 210 4.76 18.51 9.95
N ALA A 211 3.58 17.87 9.96
CA ALA A 211 3.44 16.42 9.90
C ALA A 211 3.96 15.86 8.56
N VAL A 212 3.67 16.50 7.42
CA VAL A 212 4.22 16.09 6.11
C VAL A 212 5.74 16.16 6.13
N CYS A 213 6.34 17.23 6.66
CA CYS A 213 7.78 17.35 6.80
C CYS A 213 8.38 16.27 7.71
N GLU A 214 7.72 15.92 8.80
CA GLU A 214 8.17 14.86 9.70
C GLU A 214 8.08 13.47 9.04
N GLN A 215 7.04 13.19 8.26
CA GLN A 215 6.97 11.95 7.49
C GLN A 215 8.05 11.90 6.41
N ALA A 216 8.28 13.01 5.70
CA ALA A 216 9.33 13.12 4.69
C ALA A 216 10.74 12.86 5.28
N LYS A 217 11.06 13.42 6.45
CA LYS A 217 12.35 13.22 7.15
C LYS A 217 12.62 11.76 7.49
N LYS A 218 11.60 10.94 7.65
CA LYS A 218 11.76 9.50 7.94
C LYS A 218 12.36 8.70 6.77
N TYR A 219 12.43 9.28 5.58
CA TYR A 219 13.08 8.72 4.40
C TYR A 219 14.51 9.24 4.18
N MET A 220 15.03 10.09 5.07
CA MET A 220 16.41 10.59 4.95
C MET A 220 17.41 9.42 5.00
N GLY A 221 18.34 9.42 4.02
CA GLY A 221 19.32 8.34 3.86
C GLY A 221 18.84 7.17 3.01
N THR A 222 17.59 7.16 2.56
CA THR A 222 17.10 6.19 1.57
C THR A 222 17.72 6.51 0.21
N GLU A 223 18.23 5.48 -0.48
CA GLU A 223 18.79 5.63 -1.82
C GLU A 223 17.70 5.95 -2.86
N TYR A 224 18.09 6.67 -3.92
CA TYR A 224 17.18 6.85 -5.05
C TYR A 224 17.04 5.54 -5.83
N ARG A 225 15.78 5.13 -6.06
CA ARG A 225 15.45 3.95 -6.85
C ARG A 225 14.24 4.26 -7.70
N TRP A 226 14.38 4.12 -9.01
CA TRP A 226 13.29 4.33 -9.97
C TRP A 226 12.07 3.44 -9.63
N GLY A 227 10.87 4.05 -9.55
CA GLY A 227 9.63 3.38 -9.14
C GLY A 227 9.56 2.98 -7.67
N GLY A 228 10.58 3.32 -6.86
CA GLY A 228 10.62 2.96 -5.43
C GLY A 228 9.68 3.81 -4.57
N LYS A 229 9.05 3.16 -3.58
CA LYS A 229 8.13 3.78 -2.60
C LYS A 229 8.39 3.33 -1.16
N SER A 230 9.51 2.68 -0.93
CA SER A 230 9.83 2.04 0.35
C SER A 230 11.14 2.51 0.96
N GLY A 231 11.45 2.05 2.18
CA GLY A 231 12.77 2.26 2.82
C GLY A 231 13.93 1.58 2.08
N ARG A 232 13.65 0.66 1.15
CA ARG A 232 14.65 -0.01 0.32
C ARG A 232 15.13 0.82 -0.86
N GLY A 233 14.41 1.87 -1.19
CA GLY A 233 14.69 2.80 -2.26
C GLY A 233 13.44 3.60 -2.57
N ILE A 234 13.61 4.86 -2.95
CA ILE A 234 12.49 5.77 -3.18
C ILE A 234 12.81 6.71 -4.32
N ASP A 235 11.85 6.97 -5.21
CA ASP A 235 11.97 8.00 -6.23
C ASP A 235 11.26 9.30 -5.83
N CYS A 236 11.26 10.30 -6.70
CA CYS A 236 10.69 11.62 -6.43
C CYS A 236 9.17 11.55 -6.17
N SER A 237 8.43 10.81 -6.99
CA SER A 237 6.98 10.64 -6.86
C SER A 237 6.61 9.74 -5.67
N GLY A 238 7.31 8.65 -5.48
CA GLY A 238 7.15 7.75 -4.34
C GLY A 238 7.41 8.45 -3.01
N PHE A 239 8.43 9.32 -2.95
CA PHE A 239 8.73 10.14 -1.76
C PHE A 239 7.59 11.09 -1.42
N VAL A 240 7.13 11.88 -2.40
CA VAL A 240 6.07 12.87 -2.17
C VAL A 240 4.76 12.16 -1.81
N SER A 241 4.33 11.19 -2.63
CA SER A 241 3.07 10.47 -2.39
C SER A 241 3.07 9.74 -1.05
N SER A 242 4.18 9.10 -0.64
CA SER A 242 4.27 8.42 0.64
C SER A 242 4.17 9.37 1.84
N ALA A 243 4.83 10.55 1.77
CA ALA A 243 4.78 11.53 2.84
C ALA A 243 3.36 12.09 3.04
N TYR A 244 2.68 12.41 1.94
CA TYR A 244 1.29 12.92 1.99
C TYR A 244 0.30 11.83 2.39
N MET A 245 0.41 10.62 1.85
CA MET A 245 -0.45 9.48 2.18
C MET A 245 -0.44 9.19 3.68
N GLN A 246 0.74 9.18 4.31
CA GLN A 246 0.86 8.97 5.76
C GLN A 246 0.29 10.12 6.58
N CYS A 247 0.00 11.25 5.95
CA CYS A 247 -0.72 12.38 6.55
C CYS A 247 -2.21 12.44 6.20
N GLY A 248 -2.74 11.42 5.50
CA GLY A 248 -4.17 11.30 5.18
C GLY A 248 -4.56 11.85 3.82
N VAL A 249 -3.61 12.17 2.94
CA VAL A 249 -3.87 12.71 1.60
C VAL A 249 -3.28 11.78 0.55
N LEU A 250 -4.14 11.21 -0.31
CA LEU A 250 -3.74 10.42 -1.47
C LEU A 250 -3.49 11.35 -2.67
N ILE A 251 -2.27 11.32 -3.22
CA ILE A 251 -1.85 12.10 -4.40
C ILE A 251 -1.10 11.24 -5.40
#